data_155236d3bfae0c29a4b2d1eda902ed42
#
_entry.id   155236d3bfae0c29a4b2d1eda902ed42
#
_cell.length_a   1.000
_cell.length_b   1.000
_cell.length_c   1.000
_cell.angle_alpha   90.00
_cell.angle_beta   90.00
_cell.angle_gamma   90.00
#
_symmetry.space_group_name_H-M   'P 1'
#
loop_
_entity.id
_entity.type
_entity.pdbx_description
1 polymer ?
#
loop_
_entity_poly.entity_id
_entity_poly.type
_entity_poly.pdbx_seq_one_letter_code
_entity_poly.pdbx_strand_id
1 'polypeptide(L)'
;MRINIEPDEHIVASLPKVWGNEVGLMGFFKKSKEGVLVLTNKNIIFVPRFVPLIPREREKFFGGDEAKVTVMDNYSESDLDEDISEQSSSLLLPLDSIANVENVESRKVNFLRIKCIFNGKTKTYDFGIAESVTNYPIRQPLRFHNVDWNAWIKLIKSYL
;
A
#
# COMPACT_ATOMS: atom_id res chain seq x y z
N MET A 1 -20.00 -0.51 14.09
CA MET A 1 -19.87 0.93 13.83
C MET A 1 -18.47 1.27 13.35
N ARG A 2 -18.35 2.08 12.33
CA ARG A 2 -17.04 2.54 11.82
C ARG A 2 -16.64 3.81 12.56
N ILE A 3 -15.37 3.88 12.99
CA ILE A 3 -14.83 5.04 13.69
C ILE A 3 -13.67 5.71 12.96
N ASN A 4 -12.99 4.99 12.07
CA ASN A 4 -11.82 5.52 11.32
C ASN A 4 -12.17 5.90 9.90
N ILE A 5 -13.11 5.21 9.27
CA ILE A 5 -13.57 5.51 7.93
C ILE A 5 -15.04 5.93 7.96
N GLU A 6 -15.42 6.77 7.01
CA GLU A 6 -16.76 7.36 7.01
C GLU A 6 -17.84 6.34 6.59
N PRO A 7 -19.12 6.56 6.97
CA PRO A 7 -20.19 5.63 6.61
C PRO A 7 -20.39 5.44 5.11
N ASP A 8 -20.10 6.45 4.30
CA ASP A 8 -20.21 6.42 2.85
C ASP A 8 -18.88 6.07 2.16
N GLU A 9 -17.86 5.78 2.94
CA GLU A 9 -16.57 5.37 2.40
C GLU A 9 -16.59 3.88 2.07
N HIS A 10 -16.07 3.53 0.88
CA HIS A 10 -16.03 2.13 0.43
C HIS A 10 -14.68 1.80 -0.20
N ILE A 11 -14.30 0.54 -0.10
CA ILE A 11 -13.07 0.03 -0.70
C ILE A 11 -13.22 -0.04 -2.21
N VAL A 12 -12.32 0.60 -2.94
CA VAL A 12 -12.24 0.55 -4.40
C VAL A 12 -11.28 -0.54 -4.84
N ALA A 13 -10.15 -0.65 -4.16
CA ALA A 13 -9.13 -1.67 -4.45
C ALA A 13 -8.33 -1.97 -3.18
N SER A 14 -7.86 -3.21 -3.07
CA SER A 14 -7.00 -3.60 -1.95
C SER A 14 -5.94 -4.58 -2.45
N LEU A 15 -4.70 -4.37 -2.00
CA LEU A 15 -3.54 -5.15 -2.45
C LEU A 15 -2.75 -5.62 -1.23
N PRO A 16 -2.67 -6.94 -0.99
CA PRO A 16 -1.90 -7.47 0.12
C PRO A 16 -0.42 -7.60 -0.24
N LYS A 17 0.40 -7.90 0.73
CA LYS A 17 1.83 -8.17 0.55
C LYS A 17 2.62 -6.95 0.07
N VAL A 18 2.14 -5.75 0.36
CA VAL A 18 2.81 -4.51 -0.01
C VAL A 18 3.76 -4.10 1.12
N TRP A 19 4.97 -3.69 0.75
CA TRP A 19 5.93 -3.12 1.67
C TRP A 19 5.96 -1.61 1.47
N GLY A 20 5.68 -0.87 2.54
CA GLY A 20 5.59 0.58 2.51
C GLY A 20 6.63 1.25 3.38
N ASN A 21 7.10 2.43 2.96
CA ASN A 21 8.14 3.17 3.64
C ASN A 21 8.02 4.67 3.39
N GLU A 22 8.27 5.48 4.41
CA GLU A 22 8.38 6.93 4.22
C GLU A 22 9.78 7.26 3.69
N VAL A 23 9.83 7.98 2.59
CA VAL A 23 11.09 8.34 1.92
C VAL A 23 11.84 9.41 2.72
N GLY A 24 13.17 9.29 2.81
CA GLY A 24 14.00 10.26 3.48
C GLY A 24 14.35 9.93 4.92
N LEU A 25 13.72 8.90 5.50
CA LEU A 25 14.06 8.41 6.82
C LEU A 25 14.98 7.19 6.65
N MET A 26 15.93 7.00 7.37
CA MET A 26 16.85 5.86 7.58
C MET A 26 16.94 4.74 6.51
N GLY A 27 16.51 4.96 5.28
CA GLY A 27 16.60 3.95 4.23
C GLY A 27 15.43 2.95 4.25
N PHE A 28 15.11 2.46 3.07
CA PHE A 28 13.92 1.65 2.83
C PHE A 28 13.88 0.36 3.65
N PHE A 29 14.98 -0.37 3.67
CA PHE A 29 15.00 -1.70 4.28
C PHE A 29 14.79 -1.69 5.80
N LYS A 30 15.20 -0.61 6.48
CA LYS A 30 15.12 -0.53 7.95
C LYS A 30 13.76 -0.10 8.46
N LYS A 31 12.98 0.63 7.65
CA LYS A 31 11.73 1.22 8.08
C LYS A 31 10.51 0.68 7.35
N SER A 32 10.71 -0.12 6.31
CA SER A 32 9.58 -0.66 5.55
C SER A 32 8.82 -1.69 6.37
N LYS A 33 7.50 -1.68 6.19
CA LYS A 33 6.58 -2.61 6.84
C LYS A 33 5.74 -3.29 5.79
N GLU A 34 5.46 -4.57 6.02
CA GLU A 34 4.54 -5.32 5.18
C GLU A 34 3.11 -5.03 5.61
N GLY A 35 2.23 -4.85 4.64
CA GLY A 35 0.84 -4.58 4.93
C GLY A 35 -0.06 -4.68 3.72
N VAL A 36 -1.25 -4.15 3.88
CA VAL A 36 -2.27 -4.07 2.83
C VAL A 36 -2.40 -2.62 2.40
N LEU A 37 -2.30 -2.39 1.09
CA LEU A 37 -2.55 -1.07 0.49
C LEU A 37 -4.00 -1.03 0.02
N VAL A 38 -4.75 -0.05 0.52
CA VAL A 38 -6.18 0.08 0.22
C VAL A 38 -6.46 1.45 -0.37
N LEU A 39 -7.21 1.46 -1.48
CA LEU A 39 -7.78 2.70 -2.00
C LEU A 39 -9.27 2.68 -1.69
N THR A 40 -9.73 3.71 -1.00
CA THR A 40 -11.17 3.96 -0.84
C THR A 40 -11.55 5.17 -1.70
N ASN A 41 -12.84 5.49 -1.73
CA ASN A 41 -13.29 6.70 -2.43
C ASN A 41 -12.88 8.00 -1.73
N LYS A 42 -12.20 7.93 -0.58
CA LYS A 42 -11.79 9.10 0.20
C LYS A 42 -10.33 9.13 0.60
N ASN A 43 -9.69 7.97 0.73
CA ASN A 43 -8.35 7.84 1.27
C ASN A 43 -7.53 6.79 0.56
N ILE A 44 -6.20 6.96 0.60
CA ILE A 44 -5.28 5.84 0.43
C ILE A 44 -4.87 5.43 1.84
N ILE A 45 -5.00 4.14 2.14
CA ILE A 45 -4.75 3.60 3.47
C ILE A 45 -3.73 2.47 3.38
N PHE A 46 -2.75 2.49 4.26
CA PHE A 46 -1.81 1.38 4.39
C PHE A 46 -1.89 0.83 5.81
N VAL A 47 -2.30 -0.43 5.91
CA VAL A 47 -2.47 -1.11 7.21
C VAL A 47 -1.39 -2.18 7.35
N PRO A 48 -0.50 -2.09 8.35
CA PRO A 48 0.46 -3.15 8.62
C PRO A 48 -0.27 -4.43 8.99
N ARG A 49 -0.24 -5.41 8.10
CA ARG A 49 -0.93 -6.68 8.29
C ARG A 49 -0.29 -7.73 7.41
N PHE A 50 0.02 -8.89 7.99
CA PHE A 50 0.52 -10.02 7.23
C PHE A 50 -0.66 -10.82 6.66
N VAL A 51 -0.68 -10.99 5.33
CA VAL A 51 -1.70 -11.78 4.63
C VAL A 51 -0.98 -12.88 3.86
N PRO A 52 -1.06 -14.14 4.30
CA PRO A 52 -0.46 -15.23 3.52
C PRO A 52 -1.27 -15.47 2.25
N LEU A 53 -0.59 -15.76 1.15
CA LEU A 53 -1.23 -16.01 -0.14
C LEU A 53 -0.77 -17.36 -0.70
N ILE A 54 -1.74 -18.16 -1.15
CA ILE A 54 -1.45 -19.35 -1.97
C ILE A 54 -1.15 -18.90 -3.41
N PRO A 55 -0.50 -19.75 -4.23
CA PRO A 55 -0.12 -19.35 -5.61
C PRO A 55 -1.25 -18.79 -6.45
N ARG A 56 -2.46 -19.34 -6.35
CA ARG A 56 -3.62 -18.86 -7.11
C ARG A 56 -3.99 -17.42 -6.72
N GLU A 57 -3.91 -17.11 -5.41
CA GLU A 57 -4.18 -15.76 -4.91
C GLU A 57 -3.10 -14.78 -5.34
N ARG A 58 -1.84 -15.21 -5.32
CA ARG A 58 -0.74 -14.38 -5.82
C ARG A 58 -0.96 -14.00 -7.28
N GLU A 59 -1.44 -14.94 -8.09
CA GLU A 59 -1.75 -14.68 -9.50
C GLU A 59 -2.84 -13.62 -9.65
N LYS A 60 -3.84 -13.66 -8.77
CA LYS A 60 -4.92 -12.67 -8.75
C LYS A 60 -4.39 -11.25 -8.55
N PHE A 61 -3.39 -11.08 -7.68
CA PHE A 61 -2.88 -9.75 -7.32
C PHE A 61 -1.66 -9.33 -8.14
N PHE A 62 -0.82 -10.26 -8.56
CA PHE A 62 0.47 -9.97 -9.17
C PHE A 62 0.73 -10.73 -10.48
N GLY A 63 -0.26 -11.36 -11.05
CA GLY A 63 -0.07 -12.11 -12.29
C GLY A 63 0.48 -11.24 -13.42
N GLY A 64 1.40 -11.79 -14.23
CA GLY A 64 2.03 -11.03 -15.30
C GLY A 64 2.96 -9.93 -14.83
N ASP A 65 3.50 -10.04 -13.62
CA ASP A 65 4.37 -9.03 -13.00
C ASP A 65 3.73 -7.64 -12.97
N GLU A 66 2.44 -7.61 -12.71
CA GLU A 66 1.64 -6.40 -12.67
C GLU A 66 0.92 -6.33 -11.32
N ALA A 67 0.96 -5.17 -10.66
CA ALA A 67 0.13 -4.92 -9.50
C ALA A 67 -1.30 -4.68 -9.98
N LYS A 68 -2.13 -5.70 -9.88
CA LYS A 68 -3.49 -5.66 -10.42
C LYS A 68 -4.44 -4.88 -9.53
N VAL A 69 -5.37 -4.19 -10.16
CA VAL A 69 -6.44 -3.47 -9.47
C VAL A 69 -7.58 -4.46 -9.21
N THR A 70 -7.67 -4.92 -7.98
CA THR A 70 -8.70 -5.86 -7.55
C THR A 70 -8.94 -5.66 -6.05
N VAL A 71 -9.85 -6.43 -5.48
CA VAL A 71 -10.14 -6.38 -4.05
C VAL A 71 -9.82 -7.73 -3.42
N MET A 72 -9.43 -7.69 -2.15
CA MET A 72 -9.23 -8.91 -1.36
C MET A 72 -10.59 -9.52 -1.05
N ASP A 73 -10.70 -10.84 -1.21
CA ASP A 73 -11.89 -11.57 -0.83
C ASP A 73 -12.07 -11.53 0.69
N ASN A 74 -13.32 -11.45 1.14
CA ASN A 74 -13.67 -11.45 2.57
C ASN A 74 -12.99 -10.35 3.38
N TYR A 75 -12.76 -9.20 2.75
CA TYR A 75 -12.19 -8.03 3.43
C TYR A 75 -13.13 -6.85 3.22
N SER A 76 -13.94 -6.55 4.23
CA SER A 76 -14.95 -5.51 4.18
C SER A 76 -14.44 -4.18 4.73
N GLU A 77 -15.24 -3.13 4.58
CA GLU A 77 -14.98 -1.83 5.18
C GLU A 77 -14.91 -1.93 6.72
N SER A 78 -15.72 -2.80 7.31
CA SER A 78 -15.66 -3.04 8.75
C SER A 78 -14.35 -3.68 9.17
N ASP A 79 -13.84 -4.62 8.36
CA ASP A 79 -12.54 -5.25 8.61
C ASP A 79 -11.41 -4.22 8.51
N LEU A 80 -11.47 -3.35 7.52
CA LEU A 80 -10.50 -2.26 7.35
C LEU A 80 -10.53 -1.32 8.55
N ASP A 81 -11.71 -0.92 8.98
CA ASP A 81 -11.88 -0.02 10.12
C ASP A 81 -11.32 -0.62 11.40
N GLU A 82 -11.56 -1.89 11.63
CA GLU A 82 -11.02 -2.63 12.77
C GLU A 82 -9.50 -2.71 12.71
N ASP A 83 -8.93 -3.02 11.55
CA ASP A 83 -7.49 -3.08 11.36
C ASP A 83 -6.82 -1.73 11.65
N ILE A 84 -7.42 -0.63 11.22
CA ILE A 84 -6.90 0.71 11.52
C ILE A 84 -6.89 0.95 13.02
N SER A 85 -7.94 0.53 13.73
CA SER A 85 -8.02 0.66 15.18
C SER A 85 -6.97 -0.18 15.91
N GLU A 86 -6.70 -1.38 15.43
CA GLU A 86 -5.76 -2.30 16.06
C GLU A 86 -4.30 -1.99 15.74
N GLN A 87 -4.03 -1.38 14.58
CA GLN A 87 -2.67 -1.09 14.11
C GLN A 87 -2.42 0.42 14.17
N SER A 88 -1.82 0.87 15.27
CA SER A 88 -1.55 2.29 15.49
C SER A 88 -0.62 2.92 14.46
N SER A 89 0.17 2.10 13.75
CA SER A 89 1.07 2.57 12.69
C SER A 89 0.41 2.59 11.31
N SER A 90 -0.91 2.41 11.24
CA SER A 90 -1.65 2.56 9.99
C SER A 90 -1.52 3.97 9.45
N LEU A 91 -1.45 4.07 8.13
CA LEU A 91 -1.28 5.33 7.41
C LEU A 91 -2.56 5.66 6.67
N LEU A 92 -3.16 6.82 6.97
CA LEU A 92 -4.32 7.32 6.23
C LEU A 92 -3.91 8.57 5.47
N LEU A 93 -4.05 8.52 4.16
CA LEU A 93 -3.73 9.64 3.27
C LEU A 93 -5.01 10.10 2.59
N PRO A 94 -5.63 11.20 3.07
CA PRO A 94 -6.81 11.74 2.38
C PRO A 94 -6.50 12.05 0.92
N LEU A 95 -7.41 11.73 0.02
CA LEU A 95 -7.19 11.95 -1.41
C LEU A 95 -6.92 13.42 -1.73
N ASP A 96 -7.55 14.34 -1.00
CA ASP A 96 -7.33 15.78 -1.21
C ASP A 96 -5.95 16.26 -0.72
N SER A 97 -5.21 15.44 0.02
CA SER A 97 -3.85 15.77 0.44
C SER A 97 -2.78 15.30 -0.56
N ILE A 98 -3.16 14.52 -1.56
CA ILE A 98 -2.21 13.90 -2.48
C ILE A 98 -1.78 14.90 -3.54
N ALA A 99 -0.48 15.19 -3.59
CA ALA A 99 0.10 16.11 -4.56
C ALA A 99 0.54 15.39 -5.84
N ASN A 100 1.00 14.14 -5.73
CA ASN A 100 1.45 13.38 -6.89
C ASN A 100 1.46 11.88 -6.61
N VAL A 101 1.21 11.12 -7.68
CA VAL A 101 1.32 9.65 -7.68
C VAL A 101 2.11 9.28 -8.93
N GLU A 102 3.21 8.56 -8.75
CA GLU A 102 4.09 8.23 -9.86
C GLU A 102 4.80 6.90 -9.66
N ASN A 103 5.34 6.37 -10.75
CA ASN A 103 6.24 5.23 -10.71
C ASN A 103 7.67 5.76 -10.57
N VAL A 104 8.42 5.20 -9.63
CA VAL A 104 9.86 5.49 -9.51
C VAL A 104 10.64 4.19 -9.62
N GLU A 105 11.75 4.24 -10.33
CA GLU A 105 12.64 3.09 -10.47
C GLU A 105 13.85 3.27 -9.56
N SER A 106 14.17 2.25 -8.79
CA SER A 106 15.36 2.20 -7.96
C SER A 106 15.97 0.80 -8.06
N ARG A 107 17.24 0.71 -8.43
CA ARG A 107 17.97 -0.57 -8.56
C ARG A 107 17.22 -1.56 -9.46
N LYS A 108 16.67 -1.06 -10.58
CA LYS A 108 15.93 -1.83 -11.58
C LYS A 108 14.59 -2.39 -11.08
N VAL A 109 14.06 -1.83 -10.00
CA VAL A 109 12.75 -2.19 -9.46
C VAL A 109 11.87 -0.96 -9.45
N ASN A 110 10.63 -1.14 -9.87
CA ASN A 110 9.62 -0.09 -9.85
C ASN A 110 8.88 -0.06 -8.51
N PHE A 111 8.67 1.16 -8.00
CA PHE A 111 7.91 1.40 -6.78
C PHE A 111 6.80 2.39 -7.07
N LEU A 112 5.70 2.24 -6.36
CA LEU A 112 4.62 3.22 -6.36
C LEU A 112 4.97 4.32 -5.37
N ARG A 113 5.11 5.56 -5.86
CA ARG A 113 5.43 6.71 -5.00
C ARG A 113 4.23 7.62 -4.87
N ILE A 114 3.87 7.93 -3.63
CA ILE A 114 2.78 8.83 -3.30
C ILE A 114 3.32 10.00 -2.50
N LYS A 115 3.12 11.20 -3.01
CA LYS A 115 3.53 12.44 -2.35
C LYS A 115 2.30 13.17 -1.83
N CYS A 116 2.30 13.50 -0.56
CA CYS A 116 1.19 14.22 0.08
C CYS A 116 1.66 15.46 0.80
N ILE A 117 0.73 16.40 1.00
CA ILE A 117 0.99 17.64 1.72
C ILE A 117 0.04 17.73 2.90
N PHE A 118 0.61 17.76 4.12
CA PHE A 118 -0.14 17.94 5.37
C PHE A 118 0.39 19.17 6.08
N ASN A 119 -0.48 20.12 6.39
CA ASN A 119 -0.11 21.32 7.17
C ASN A 119 1.15 22.00 6.61
N GLY A 120 1.25 22.10 5.28
CA GLY A 120 2.37 22.73 4.61
C GLY A 120 3.64 21.86 4.53
N LYS A 121 3.61 20.66 5.06
CA LYS A 121 4.73 19.72 4.99
C LYS A 121 4.49 18.65 3.95
N THR A 122 5.50 18.38 3.12
CA THR A 122 5.45 17.32 2.11
C THR A 122 5.99 16.03 2.71
N LYS A 123 5.24 14.94 2.55
CA LYS A 123 5.66 13.59 2.90
C LYS A 123 5.55 12.69 1.69
N THR A 124 6.53 11.83 1.54
CA THR A 124 6.62 10.93 0.39
C THR A 124 6.71 9.48 0.88
N TYR A 125 5.91 8.62 0.28
CA TYR A 125 5.86 7.20 0.62
C TYR A 125 6.10 6.35 -0.61
N ASP A 126 6.92 5.31 -0.48
CA ASP A 126 7.16 4.33 -1.53
C ASP A 126 6.58 2.99 -1.13
N PHE A 127 5.96 2.31 -2.10
CA PHE A 127 5.35 0.99 -1.92
C PHE A 127 5.91 0.03 -2.96
N GLY A 128 6.25 -1.17 -2.51
CA GLY A 128 6.81 -2.20 -3.37
C GLY A 128 6.36 -3.59 -2.95
N ILE A 129 6.70 -4.57 -3.77
CA ILE A 129 6.37 -5.98 -3.53
C ILE A 129 7.69 -6.74 -3.32
N ALA A 130 7.79 -7.49 -2.22
CA ALA A 130 8.98 -8.29 -1.97
C ALA A 130 8.89 -9.64 -2.67
N GLU A 131 9.97 -10.02 -3.35
CA GLU A 131 10.11 -11.35 -3.92
C GLU A 131 10.55 -12.35 -2.84
N SER A 132 11.44 -11.91 -1.95
CA SER A 132 11.91 -12.72 -0.84
C SER A 132 12.05 -11.87 0.42
N VAL A 133 11.82 -12.52 1.56
CA VAL A 133 11.77 -11.86 2.87
C VAL A 133 12.58 -12.68 3.86
N THR A 134 13.29 -12.01 4.77
CA THR A 134 13.92 -12.67 5.92
C THR A 134 13.19 -12.31 7.20
N ASN A 135 13.25 -13.19 8.19
CA ASN A 135 12.71 -12.93 9.52
C ASN A 135 13.79 -12.64 10.56
N TYR A 136 15.06 -12.61 10.15
CA TYR A 136 16.18 -12.40 11.07
C TYR A 136 17.04 -11.21 10.62
N PRO A 137 17.40 -10.31 11.53
CA PRO A 137 16.97 -10.20 12.94
C PRO A 137 15.52 -9.74 13.10
N ILE A 138 14.94 -9.12 12.06
CA ILE A 138 13.55 -8.70 12.02
C ILE A 138 12.98 -9.09 10.65
N ARG A 139 11.67 -9.10 10.51
CA ARG A 139 11.04 -9.33 9.24
C ARG A 139 11.31 -8.15 8.30
N GLN A 140 11.99 -8.41 7.20
CA GLN A 140 12.37 -7.38 6.23
C GLN A 140 12.52 -7.97 4.83
N PRO A 141 12.34 -7.17 3.77
CA PRO A 141 12.53 -7.67 2.42
C PRO A 141 14.01 -7.87 2.13
N LEU A 142 14.35 -8.97 1.48
CA LEU A 142 15.68 -9.24 0.96
C LEU A 142 15.81 -8.78 -0.49
N ARG A 143 14.75 -8.97 -1.26
CA ARG A 143 14.73 -8.68 -2.67
C ARG A 143 13.33 -8.25 -3.08
N PHE A 144 13.23 -7.19 -3.87
CA PHE A 144 11.96 -6.70 -4.37
C PHE A 144 11.62 -7.32 -5.73
N HIS A 145 10.34 -7.59 -5.91
CA HIS A 145 9.78 -8.06 -7.18
C HIS A 145 9.45 -6.83 -8.03
N ASN A 146 9.98 -6.79 -9.25
CA ASN A 146 9.70 -5.68 -10.15
C ASN A 146 8.32 -5.83 -10.76
N VAL A 147 7.37 -5.02 -10.34
CA VAL A 147 5.99 -5.05 -10.84
C VAL A 147 5.63 -3.74 -11.52
N ASP A 148 4.70 -3.81 -12.46
CA ASP A 148 4.13 -2.65 -13.13
C ASP A 148 3.02 -2.07 -12.25
N TRP A 149 3.15 -0.79 -11.88
CA TRP A 149 2.20 -0.08 -11.04
C TRP A 149 1.21 0.78 -11.83
N ASN A 150 1.26 0.77 -13.16
CA ASN A 150 0.49 1.71 -13.98
C ASN A 150 -1.03 1.62 -13.75
N ALA A 151 -1.57 0.43 -13.54
CA ALA A 151 -3.01 0.28 -13.29
C ALA A 151 -3.42 0.99 -12.00
N TRP A 152 -2.63 0.83 -10.94
CA TRP A 152 -2.87 1.51 -9.67
C TRP A 152 -2.72 3.02 -9.79
N ILE A 153 -1.69 3.48 -10.51
CA ILE A 153 -1.46 4.92 -10.72
C ILE A 153 -2.64 5.55 -11.43
N LYS A 154 -3.13 4.92 -12.50
CA LYS A 154 -4.28 5.41 -13.24
C LYS A 154 -5.53 5.45 -12.37
N LEU A 155 -5.76 4.40 -11.59
CA LEU A 155 -6.92 4.33 -10.72
C LEU A 155 -6.88 5.43 -9.66
N ILE A 156 -5.76 5.60 -8.96
CA ILE A 156 -5.63 6.65 -7.96
C ILE A 156 -5.86 8.02 -8.60
N LYS A 157 -5.22 8.31 -9.72
CA LYS A 157 -5.37 9.59 -10.41
C LYS A 157 -6.81 9.88 -10.82
N SER A 158 -7.59 8.86 -11.11
CA SER A 158 -9.00 9.05 -11.46
C SER A 158 -9.86 9.58 -10.30
N TYR A 159 -9.34 9.49 -9.07
CA TYR A 159 -10.02 10.00 -7.87
C TYR A 159 -9.46 11.35 -7.39
N LEU A 160 -8.46 11.90 -8.07
CA LEU A 160 -7.83 13.17 -7.64
C LEU A 160 -8.43 14.41 -8.30
#